data_38805c528ea72966ff7cddc3eb81088d
#
_entry.id   38805c528ea72966ff7cddc3eb81088d
#
_cell.length_a   1.000
_cell.length_b   1.000
_cell.length_c   1.000
_cell.angle_alpha   90.00
_cell.angle_beta   90.00
_cell.angle_gamma   90.00
#
_symmetry.space_group_name_H-M   'P 1'
#
loop_
_entity.id
_entity.type
_entity.pdbx_description
1 polymer ?
#
loop_
_entity_poly.entity_id
_entity_poly.type
_entity_poly.pdbx_seq_one_letter_code
_entity_poly.pdbx_strand_id
1 'polypeptide(L)'
;MKKTILIGAMALALGACSTTSQKNEAQGQIDIVPAFENPTELKVSHLGKNIHYVPLETTDSSLIGQMYGIKLLNDKILVTSGANCLLFDKQTGKFLCKVSGRGQGPKEYLNSISYVHPQTGDIYFNRTPWKMIRFNQKGKYMDDLQLPFKWDYGCFLTFKDNEAIAHRTLGKNQIHRFDMTGAAIDSIALPSNREWNYEDMKTSIMAEGPATSLMGAGMFATNGFLMIQYKTEERQDFLTVHYPSIYPYKDEMRFHEAYNDTIYRIDGHTLTPQWIFQTGECHTPREMYGDVEESKKRMVVTYVAETEDLLFFECAKEWFTQNKRKDFRFGIYQKKEGITLIGRTYERMTDDLTQFIPFYPTTHSVKGEFAGTLSIEQIQKWME
;
A
#
# COMPACT_ATOMS: atom_id res chain seq x y z
N MET A 1 -62.02 35.74 50.73
CA MET A 1 -60.67 35.41 51.21
C MET A 1 -60.19 34.13 50.51
N LYS A 2 -59.38 34.28 49.52
CA LYS A 2 -58.87 33.13 48.72
C LYS A 2 -57.48 32.73 49.30
N LYS A 3 -57.39 31.50 49.72
CA LYS A 3 -56.07 30.86 50.12
C LYS A 3 -55.39 30.31 48.92
N THR A 4 -54.19 30.79 48.63
CA THR A 4 -53.34 30.32 47.61
C THR A 4 -52.40 29.28 48.25
N ILE A 5 -52.41 28.03 47.75
CA ILE A 5 -51.47 26.96 48.16
C ILE A 5 -50.34 26.93 47.12
N LEU A 6 -49.13 27.15 47.59
CA LEU A 6 -47.90 27.07 46.82
C LEU A 6 -47.37 25.64 46.94
N ILE A 7 -47.32 24.89 45.81
CA ILE A 7 -46.73 23.58 45.74
C ILE A 7 -45.33 23.77 45.13
N GLY A 8 -44.30 23.58 45.95
CA GLY A 8 -42.92 23.55 45.49
C GLY A 8 -42.59 22.21 44.86
N ALA A 9 -42.28 22.23 43.58
CA ALA A 9 -41.72 21.03 42.90
C ALA A 9 -40.20 21.04 43.07
N MET A 10 -39.72 20.05 43.82
CA MET A 10 -38.28 19.78 44.01
C MET A 10 -37.80 18.89 42.85
N ALA A 11 -37.12 19.46 41.88
CA ALA A 11 -36.52 18.74 40.79
C ALA A 11 -35.16 18.11 41.24
N LEU A 12 -35.15 16.81 41.45
CA LEU A 12 -33.93 16.03 41.63
C LEU A 12 -33.24 15.87 40.26
N ALA A 13 -32.17 16.60 40.03
CA ALA A 13 -31.28 16.37 38.90
C ALA A 13 -30.41 15.14 39.19
N LEU A 14 -30.80 14.01 38.68
CA LEU A 14 -29.93 12.84 38.57
C LEU A 14 -28.92 13.12 37.45
N GLY A 15 -27.71 13.50 37.82
CA GLY A 15 -26.58 13.59 36.92
C GLY A 15 -26.18 12.15 36.45
N ALA A 16 -26.71 11.74 35.32
CA ALA A 16 -26.19 10.62 34.60
C ALA A 16 -24.87 11.05 33.96
N CYS A 17 -23.76 10.66 34.58
CA CYS A 17 -22.49 10.62 33.87
C CYS A 17 -22.60 9.58 32.76
N SER A 18 -23.07 9.97 31.60
CA SER A 18 -22.85 9.23 30.38
C SER A 18 -21.39 9.43 29.99
N THR A 19 -20.54 8.48 30.32
CA THR A 19 -19.29 8.26 29.57
C THR A 19 -19.67 7.96 28.14
N THR A 20 -19.80 9.02 27.35
CA THR A 20 -19.83 8.93 25.89
C THR A 20 -18.43 8.43 25.49
N SER A 21 -18.30 7.11 25.32
CA SER A 21 -17.27 6.59 24.43
C SER A 21 -17.55 7.25 23.09
N GLN A 22 -16.74 8.23 22.71
CA GLN A 22 -16.72 8.71 21.33
C GLN A 22 -16.41 7.48 20.47
N LYS A 23 -17.44 6.89 19.85
CA LYS A 23 -17.25 6.04 18.70
C LYS A 23 -16.60 6.94 17.67
N ASN A 24 -15.31 6.71 17.39
CA ASN A 24 -14.63 7.31 16.25
C ASN A 24 -15.32 6.78 15.00
N GLU A 25 -16.34 7.46 14.53
CA GLU A 25 -17.01 7.11 13.27
C GLU A 25 -16.06 7.42 12.11
N ALA A 26 -16.00 6.50 11.14
CA ALA A 26 -15.24 6.71 9.92
C ALA A 26 -15.76 7.96 9.19
N GLN A 27 -14.85 8.73 8.60
CA GLN A 27 -15.23 9.92 7.81
C GLN A 27 -16.05 9.56 6.57
N GLY A 28 -15.84 8.37 5.99
CA GLY A 28 -16.57 7.96 4.80
C GLY A 28 -16.70 6.44 4.66
N GLN A 29 -17.75 6.07 3.95
CA GLN A 29 -18.03 4.69 3.55
C GLN A 29 -17.96 4.62 2.03
N ILE A 30 -17.36 3.55 1.51
CA ILE A 30 -17.16 3.31 0.09
C ILE A 30 -17.92 2.05 -0.28
N ASP A 31 -18.99 2.20 -1.00
CA ASP A 31 -19.82 1.08 -1.42
C ASP A 31 -19.22 0.42 -2.66
N ILE A 32 -18.62 -0.76 -2.50
CA ILE A 32 -17.88 -1.43 -3.58
C ILE A 32 -18.65 -2.61 -4.19
N VAL A 33 -19.56 -3.25 -3.46
CA VAL A 33 -20.26 -4.44 -3.95
C VAL A 33 -21.12 -4.16 -5.19
N PRO A 34 -21.98 -3.14 -5.22
CA PRO A 34 -22.78 -2.83 -6.41
C PRO A 34 -21.94 -2.47 -7.62
N ALA A 35 -20.83 -1.73 -7.42
CA ALA A 35 -19.90 -1.36 -8.49
C ALA A 35 -19.12 -2.57 -9.01
N PHE A 36 -18.80 -3.53 -8.15
CA PHE A 36 -18.13 -4.77 -8.53
C PHE A 36 -19.06 -5.66 -9.37
N GLU A 37 -20.33 -5.71 -9.03
CA GLU A 37 -21.34 -6.49 -9.77
C GLU A 37 -21.70 -5.85 -11.11
N ASN A 38 -21.58 -4.52 -11.21
CA ASN A 38 -21.86 -3.76 -12.42
C ASN A 38 -20.60 -3.02 -12.90
N PRO A 39 -19.58 -3.74 -13.40
CA PRO A 39 -18.32 -3.15 -13.79
C PRO A 39 -18.47 -2.19 -14.96
N THR A 40 -17.70 -1.10 -14.92
CA THR A 40 -17.67 -0.08 -15.96
C THR A 40 -16.30 -0.01 -16.63
N GLU A 41 -16.23 0.59 -17.81
CA GLU A 41 -14.97 0.91 -18.44
C GLU A 41 -14.25 2.01 -17.64
N LEU A 42 -13.04 1.72 -17.17
CA LEU A 42 -12.21 2.73 -16.52
C LEU A 42 -11.42 3.50 -17.59
N LYS A 43 -11.37 4.82 -17.41
CA LYS A 43 -10.67 5.74 -18.32
C LYS A 43 -9.56 6.48 -17.59
N VAL A 44 -8.52 6.87 -18.29
CA VAL A 44 -7.42 7.64 -17.74
C VAL A 44 -7.91 8.98 -17.18
N SER A 45 -8.91 9.59 -17.78
CA SER A 45 -9.56 10.82 -17.28
C SER A 45 -10.19 10.68 -15.90
N HIS A 46 -10.48 9.46 -15.43
CA HIS A 46 -10.94 9.22 -14.05
C HIS A 46 -9.80 9.36 -13.02
N LEU A 47 -8.53 9.20 -13.43
CA LEU A 47 -7.37 9.37 -12.57
C LEU A 47 -6.78 10.78 -12.62
N GLY A 48 -6.83 11.42 -13.79
CA GLY A 48 -6.19 12.71 -13.99
C GLY A 48 -6.58 13.39 -15.30
N LYS A 49 -6.06 14.59 -15.50
CA LYS A 49 -6.39 15.43 -16.66
C LYS A 49 -5.34 15.40 -17.76
N ASN A 50 -4.14 14.95 -17.43
CA ASN A 50 -2.99 14.95 -18.35
C ASN A 50 -2.24 13.63 -18.25
N ILE A 51 -1.67 13.20 -19.37
CA ILE A 51 -0.75 12.07 -19.43
C ILE A 51 0.55 12.53 -20.10
N HIS A 52 1.67 12.06 -19.60
CA HIS A 52 3.00 12.34 -20.14
C HIS A 52 3.77 11.06 -20.34
N TYR A 53 4.41 10.92 -21.50
CA TYR A 53 5.28 9.81 -21.82
C TYR A 53 6.73 10.24 -21.64
N VAL A 54 7.47 9.54 -20.78
CA VAL A 54 8.87 9.86 -20.46
C VAL A 54 9.75 8.69 -20.89
N PRO A 55 10.46 8.81 -22.05
CA PRO A 55 11.39 7.78 -22.48
C PRO A 55 12.61 7.75 -21.55
N LEU A 56 12.88 6.61 -20.92
CA LEU A 56 14.05 6.47 -20.08
C LEU A 56 15.30 6.23 -20.93
N GLU A 57 16.35 6.99 -20.65
CA GLU A 57 17.65 6.90 -21.36
C GLU A 57 18.27 5.52 -21.16
N THR A 58 18.62 4.87 -22.28
CA THR A 58 19.24 3.55 -22.29
C THR A 58 20.71 3.67 -22.66
N THR A 59 21.58 3.35 -21.71
CA THR A 59 23.03 3.27 -21.86
C THR A 59 23.54 1.98 -21.22
N ASP A 60 24.81 1.64 -21.41
CA ASP A 60 25.40 0.46 -20.74
C ASP A 60 25.30 0.53 -19.20
N SER A 61 25.19 1.75 -18.64
CA SER A 61 25.05 1.96 -17.19
C SER A 61 23.61 2.01 -16.70
N SER A 62 22.62 2.14 -17.60
CA SER A 62 21.21 2.34 -17.27
C SER A 62 20.30 1.22 -17.81
N LEU A 63 20.83 0.04 -18.12
CA LEU A 63 20.05 -1.09 -18.59
C LEU A 63 19.06 -1.56 -17.52
N ILE A 64 17.80 -1.63 -17.92
CA ILE A 64 16.68 -2.11 -17.10
C ILE A 64 16.35 -3.53 -17.55
N GLY A 65 16.39 -4.50 -16.64
CA GLY A 65 16.02 -5.89 -16.90
C GLY A 65 14.50 -6.09 -16.99
N GLN A 66 14.08 -7.31 -17.27
CA GLN A 66 12.65 -7.64 -17.43
C GLN A 66 11.82 -7.47 -16.16
N MET A 67 12.44 -7.72 -15.00
CA MET A 67 11.78 -7.59 -13.70
C MET A 67 12.23 -6.30 -13.02
N TYR A 68 11.35 -5.32 -12.95
CA TYR A 68 11.66 -4.02 -12.37
C TYR A 68 10.46 -3.43 -11.62
N GLY A 69 10.77 -2.58 -10.66
CA GLY A 69 9.80 -1.71 -9.97
C GLY A 69 10.15 -0.25 -10.19
N ILE A 70 9.17 0.61 -10.21
CA ILE A 70 9.37 2.05 -10.32
C ILE A 70 8.76 2.77 -9.12
N LYS A 71 9.39 3.89 -8.73
CA LYS A 71 8.85 4.83 -7.74
C LYS A 71 9.01 6.25 -8.27
N LEU A 72 7.96 7.03 -8.09
CA LEU A 72 7.98 8.45 -8.41
C LEU A 72 8.43 9.25 -7.18
N LEU A 73 9.57 9.92 -7.30
CA LEU A 73 10.04 10.93 -6.38
C LEU A 73 9.54 12.31 -6.86
N ASN A 74 9.92 13.38 -6.15
CA ASN A 74 9.49 14.73 -6.52
C ASN A 74 9.91 15.11 -7.96
N ASP A 75 11.18 14.92 -8.27
CA ASP A 75 11.82 15.31 -9.53
C ASP A 75 12.56 14.14 -10.21
N LYS A 76 12.44 12.92 -9.70
CA LYS A 76 13.15 11.74 -10.20
C LYS A 76 12.24 10.52 -10.31
N ILE A 77 12.68 9.58 -11.13
CA ILE A 77 12.14 8.24 -11.21
C ILE A 77 13.21 7.30 -10.67
N LEU A 78 12.85 6.53 -9.65
CA LEU A 78 13.68 5.46 -9.11
C LEU A 78 13.24 4.15 -9.76
N VAL A 79 14.18 3.46 -10.42
CA VAL A 79 13.95 2.15 -11.02
C VAL A 79 14.80 1.12 -10.32
N THR A 80 14.16 0.10 -9.75
CA THR A 80 14.84 -1.06 -9.18
C THR A 80 14.70 -2.24 -10.13
N SER A 81 15.81 -2.79 -10.61
CA SER A 81 15.83 -3.88 -11.58
C SER A 81 16.92 -4.88 -11.23
N GLY A 82 16.51 -6.06 -10.80
CA GLY A 82 17.44 -7.13 -10.38
C GLY A 82 18.42 -6.65 -9.29
N ALA A 83 19.69 -6.51 -9.65
CA ALA A 83 20.75 -6.02 -8.77
C ALA A 83 20.97 -4.51 -8.82
N ASN A 84 20.22 -3.80 -9.65
CA ASN A 84 20.42 -2.38 -9.90
C ASN A 84 19.31 -1.52 -9.30
N CYS A 85 19.71 -0.35 -8.81
CA CYS A 85 18.80 0.71 -8.43
C CYS A 85 19.27 1.98 -9.15
N LEU A 86 18.44 2.50 -10.05
CA LEU A 86 18.79 3.55 -11.01
C LEU A 86 17.92 4.77 -10.79
N LEU A 87 18.50 5.95 -10.87
CA LEU A 87 17.79 7.23 -10.82
C LEU A 87 17.78 7.88 -12.20
N PHE A 88 16.61 8.35 -12.59
CA PHE A 88 16.39 9.11 -13.81
C PHE A 88 15.75 10.46 -13.47
N ASP A 89 16.02 11.46 -14.28
CA ASP A 89 15.29 12.73 -14.24
C ASP A 89 13.83 12.50 -14.68
N LYS A 90 12.88 12.99 -13.90
CA LYS A 90 11.46 12.70 -14.11
C LYS A 90 10.87 13.39 -15.32
N GLN A 91 11.40 14.53 -15.72
CA GLN A 91 10.89 15.29 -16.87
C GLN A 91 11.46 14.81 -18.18
N THR A 92 12.75 14.53 -18.19
CA THR A 92 13.51 14.24 -19.42
C THR A 92 13.78 12.76 -19.63
N GLY A 93 13.66 11.92 -18.59
CA GLY A 93 14.05 10.52 -18.63
C GLY A 93 15.56 10.28 -18.67
N LYS A 94 16.38 11.32 -18.55
CA LYS A 94 17.84 11.18 -18.57
C LYS A 94 18.34 10.40 -17.36
N PHE A 95 19.27 9.49 -17.60
CA PHE A 95 19.95 8.74 -16.54
C PHE A 95 20.81 9.67 -15.69
N LEU A 96 20.64 9.60 -14.38
CA LEU A 96 21.37 10.44 -13.43
C LEU A 96 22.49 9.68 -12.75
N CYS A 97 22.16 8.55 -12.13
CA CYS A 97 23.16 7.73 -11.46
C CYS A 97 22.60 6.35 -11.05
N LYS A 98 23.50 5.46 -10.69
CA LYS A 98 23.23 4.22 -10.00
C LYS A 98 23.35 4.43 -8.48
N VAL A 99 22.36 3.96 -7.73
CA VAL A 99 22.32 3.99 -6.27
C VAL A 99 22.91 2.70 -5.73
N SER A 100 24.23 2.56 -5.68
CA SER A 100 24.85 1.33 -5.21
C SER A 100 24.43 0.07 -6.00
N GLY A 101 24.80 -1.10 -5.53
CA GLY A 101 24.48 -2.40 -6.10
C GLY A 101 24.06 -3.40 -5.05
N ARG A 102 23.49 -4.51 -5.51
CA ARG A 102 23.19 -5.66 -4.66
C ARG A 102 24.48 -6.41 -4.35
N GLY A 103 24.76 -6.67 -3.08
CA GLY A 103 25.95 -7.41 -2.67
C GLY A 103 26.09 -7.48 -1.15
N GLN A 104 27.25 -7.93 -0.69
CA GLN A 104 27.56 -8.08 0.72
C GLN A 104 28.54 -7.03 1.26
N GLY A 105 29.01 -6.12 0.42
CA GLY A 105 29.85 -5.00 0.83
C GLY A 105 29.14 -4.05 1.79
N PRO A 106 29.86 -3.27 2.60
CA PRO A 106 29.27 -2.44 3.67
C PRO A 106 28.31 -1.37 3.17
N LYS A 107 28.38 -1.01 1.88
CA LYS A 107 27.51 -0.02 1.22
C LYS A 107 26.65 -0.63 0.11
N GLU A 108 26.41 -1.92 0.18
CA GLU A 108 25.60 -2.66 -0.78
C GLU A 108 24.33 -3.18 -0.10
N TYR A 109 23.20 -3.20 -0.79
CA TYR A 109 21.94 -3.71 -0.27
C TYR A 109 21.77 -5.21 -0.57
N LEU A 110 20.99 -5.89 0.26
CA LEU A 110 20.75 -7.33 0.12
C LEU A 110 19.62 -7.63 -0.87
N ASN A 111 18.59 -6.81 -0.89
CA ASN A 111 17.49 -6.90 -1.84
C ASN A 111 17.16 -5.51 -2.40
N SER A 112 16.47 -5.47 -3.52
CA SER A 112 16.15 -4.25 -4.24
C SER A 112 14.89 -3.53 -3.74
N ILE A 113 14.25 -4.02 -2.67
CA ILE A 113 13.12 -3.32 -2.06
C ILE A 113 13.67 -2.08 -1.37
N SER A 114 13.24 -0.93 -1.84
CA SER A 114 13.69 0.37 -1.35
C SER A 114 12.54 1.11 -0.65
N TYR A 115 12.89 1.96 0.29
CA TYR A 115 11.97 2.86 0.98
C TYR A 115 12.48 4.28 0.77
N VAL A 116 11.60 5.20 0.43
CA VAL A 116 11.99 6.57 0.11
C VAL A 116 11.39 7.52 1.13
N HIS A 117 12.23 8.38 1.68
CA HIS A 117 11.77 9.44 2.55
C HIS A 117 11.01 10.51 1.72
N PRO A 118 9.72 10.76 2.00
CA PRO A 118 8.89 11.56 1.10
C PRO A 118 9.33 13.03 0.97
N GLN A 119 9.95 13.59 2.02
CA GLN A 119 10.39 15.00 2.03
C GLN A 119 11.82 15.15 1.50
N THR A 120 12.77 14.33 1.97
CA THR A 120 14.18 14.44 1.58
C THR A 120 14.53 13.71 0.30
N GLY A 121 13.72 12.70 -0.09
CA GLY A 121 14.02 11.82 -1.21
C GLY A 121 15.18 10.86 -0.96
N ASP A 122 15.64 10.73 0.28
CA ASP A 122 16.66 9.74 0.65
C ASP A 122 16.10 8.33 0.50
N ILE A 123 16.96 7.42 0.09
CA ILE A 123 16.62 6.06 -0.30
C ILE A 123 17.22 5.10 0.73
N TYR A 124 16.38 4.26 1.27
CA TYR A 124 16.75 3.29 2.30
C TYR A 124 16.57 1.86 1.78
N PHE A 125 17.54 1.01 2.09
CA PHE A 125 17.49 -0.41 1.79
C PHE A 125 17.78 -1.22 3.04
N ASN A 126 17.13 -2.36 3.19
CA ASN A 126 17.50 -3.29 4.25
C ASN A 126 18.90 -3.85 4.00
N ARG A 127 19.75 -3.80 5.03
CA ARG A 127 21.13 -4.31 4.97
C ARG A 127 21.33 -5.54 5.86
N THR A 128 20.77 -5.48 7.04
CA THR A 128 20.81 -6.56 8.02
C THR A 128 19.48 -6.58 8.78
N PRO A 129 19.20 -7.62 9.58
CA PRO A 129 17.96 -7.62 10.36
C PRO A 129 17.78 -6.42 11.31
N TRP A 130 18.86 -5.67 11.57
CA TRP A 130 18.84 -4.60 12.59
C TRP A 130 19.17 -3.22 12.04
N LYS A 131 19.32 -3.08 10.71
CA LYS A 131 19.61 -1.77 10.12
C LYS A 131 19.20 -1.62 8.66
N MET A 132 18.94 -0.37 8.28
CA MET A 132 18.84 0.10 6.90
C MET A 132 20.10 0.89 6.54
N ILE A 133 20.50 0.85 5.27
CA ILE A 133 21.51 1.76 4.72
C ILE A 133 20.82 2.88 3.96
N ARG A 134 21.29 4.12 4.15
CA ARG A 134 20.75 5.33 3.54
C ARG A 134 21.63 5.87 2.43
N PHE A 135 20.99 6.22 1.34
CA PHE A 135 21.61 6.91 0.20
C PHE A 135 20.85 8.21 -0.09
N ASN A 136 21.58 9.24 -0.52
CA ASN A 136 20.93 10.45 -1.01
C ASN A 136 20.50 10.30 -2.48
N GLN A 137 19.81 11.32 -3.01
CA GLN A 137 19.32 11.38 -4.38
C GLN A 137 20.42 11.49 -5.45
N LYS A 138 21.70 11.50 -5.07
CA LYS A 138 22.87 11.41 -5.97
C LYS A 138 23.50 10.02 -5.93
N GLY A 139 22.83 9.05 -5.31
CA GLY A 139 23.32 7.68 -5.17
C GLY A 139 24.47 7.51 -4.18
N LYS A 140 24.80 8.55 -3.41
CA LYS A 140 25.89 8.50 -2.43
C LYS A 140 25.40 7.92 -1.11
N TYR A 141 26.10 6.93 -0.58
CA TYR A 141 25.91 6.43 0.77
C TYR A 141 26.10 7.55 1.80
N MET A 142 25.20 7.62 2.76
CA MET A 142 25.21 8.62 3.84
C MET A 142 25.58 7.98 5.17
N ASP A 143 24.73 7.11 5.67
CA ASP A 143 24.86 6.45 6.98
C ASP A 143 23.96 5.23 7.07
N ASP A 144 23.89 4.64 8.27
CA ASP A 144 22.99 3.54 8.62
C ASP A 144 21.92 4.04 9.60
N LEU A 145 20.67 3.68 9.35
CA LEU A 145 19.57 3.81 10.31
C LEU A 145 19.46 2.51 11.10
N GLN A 146 19.66 2.57 12.41
CA GLN A 146 19.45 1.42 13.29
C GLN A 146 17.95 1.15 13.46
N LEU A 147 17.58 -0.11 13.60
CA LEU A 147 16.20 -0.54 13.80
C LEU A 147 16.01 -1.02 15.25
N PRO A 148 14.97 -0.58 15.95
CA PRO A 148 14.69 -1.00 17.32
C PRO A 148 14.11 -2.43 17.40
N PHE A 149 13.90 -3.08 16.26
CA PHE A 149 13.39 -4.44 16.15
C PHE A 149 14.08 -5.19 15.00
N LYS A 150 13.99 -6.51 15.02
CA LYS A 150 14.49 -7.34 13.93
C LYS A 150 13.62 -7.16 12.71
N TRP A 151 14.23 -6.73 11.61
CA TRP A 151 13.57 -6.64 10.30
C TRP A 151 13.38 -8.02 9.70
N ASP A 152 12.14 -8.35 9.42
CA ASP A 152 11.73 -9.60 8.78
C ASP A 152 11.07 -9.33 7.44
N TYR A 153 10.77 -10.39 6.72
CA TYR A 153 9.88 -10.32 5.56
C TYR A 153 8.50 -9.78 5.96
N GLY A 154 7.86 -9.04 5.07
CA GLY A 154 6.58 -8.43 5.36
C GLY A 154 6.65 -7.15 6.19
N CYS A 155 7.83 -6.64 6.48
CA CYS A 155 7.99 -5.31 7.05
C CYS A 155 7.94 -4.25 5.97
N PHE A 156 7.24 -3.15 6.27
CA PHE A 156 7.20 -1.95 5.42
C PHE A 156 7.67 -0.74 6.21
N LEU A 157 8.41 0.16 5.58
CA LEU A 157 8.96 1.37 6.19
C LEU A 157 8.52 2.61 5.42
N THR A 158 8.12 3.63 6.14
CA THR A 158 7.92 4.99 5.63
C THR A 158 8.45 6.00 6.64
N PHE A 159 8.35 7.29 6.29
CA PHE A 159 8.90 8.37 7.11
C PHE A 159 7.93 9.54 7.18
N LYS A 160 7.93 10.23 8.30
CA LYS A 160 7.26 11.51 8.49
C LYS A 160 8.16 12.39 9.36
N ASP A 161 8.54 13.55 8.83
CA ASP A 161 9.46 14.48 9.49
C ASP A 161 10.77 13.76 9.94
N ASN A 162 11.06 13.72 11.23
CA ASN A 162 12.20 13.02 11.81
C ASN A 162 11.84 11.64 12.41
N GLU A 163 10.74 11.06 11.98
CA GLU A 163 10.31 9.75 12.44
C GLU A 163 10.33 8.73 11.31
N ALA A 164 10.76 7.53 11.64
CA ALA A 164 10.57 6.34 10.84
C ALA A 164 9.39 5.54 11.41
N ILE A 165 8.51 5.09 10.53
CA ILE A 165 7.29 4.37 10.88
C ILE A 165 7.31 3.06 10.12
N ALA A 166 7.34 1.95 10.85
CA ALA A 166 7.42 0.62 10.26
C ALA A 166 6.20 -0.23 10.63
N HIS A 167 5.57 -0.81 9.61
CA HIS A 167 4.56 -1.84 9.81
C HIS A 167 5.23 -3.21 9.75
N ARG A 168 5.06 -3.99 10.79
CA ARG A 168 5.52 -5.37 10.87
C ARG A 168 4.33 -6.30 10.75
N THR A 169 4.26 -7.06 9.66
CA THR A 169 3.11 -7.93 9.35
C THR A 169 3.21 -9.28 10.05
N LEU A 170 4.44 -9.78 10.21
CA LEU A 170 4.70 -11.13 10.71
C LEU A 170 5.18 -11.11 12.16
N GLY A 171 4.86 -12.16 12.90
CA GLY A 171 5.05 -12.20 14.34
C GLY A 171 4.02 -11.31 15.02
N LYS A 172 4.46 -10.46 15.94
CA LYS A 172 3.58 -9.48 16.56
C LYS A 172 3.24 -8.38 15.56
N ASN A 173 2.05 -8.46 14.99
CA ASN A 173 1.56 -7.50 14.00
C ASN A 173 1.31 -6.14 14.66
N GLN A 174 2.18 -5.17 14.36
CA GLN A 174 2.10 -3.83 14.95
C GLN A 174 2.82 -2.79 14.11
N ILE A 175 2.54 -1.53 14.37
CA ILE A 175 3.27 -0.40 13.84
C ILE A 175 4.29 0.04 14.89
N HIS A 176 5.55 0.16 14.49
CA HIS A 176 6.63 0.70 15.30
C HIS A 176 6.93 2.13 14.88
N ARG A 177 7.12 3.03 15.81
CA ARG A 177 7.62 4.39 15.57
C ARG A 177 8.96 4.56 16.28
N PHE A 178 9.92 5.13 15.58
CA PHE A 178 11.27 5.37 16.07
C PHE A 178 11.89 6.60 15.41
N ASP A 179 12.84 7.23 16.05
CA ASP A 179 13.52 8.39 15.48
C ASP A 179 14.61 7.98 14.47
N MET A 180 15.20 8.97 13.82
CA MET A 180 16.24 8.74 12.81
C MET A 180 17.57 8.26 13.39
N THR A 181 17.71 8.16 14.71
CA THR A 181 18.84 7.47 15.38
C THR A 181 18.55 5.99 15.62
N GLY A 182 17.28 5.58 15.48
CA GLY A 182 16.80 4.23 15.77
C GLY A 182 16.26 4.06 17.18
N ALA A 183 16.16 5.15 17.97
CA ALA A 183 15.56 5.08 19.30
C ALA A 183 14.05 4.91 19.19
N ALA A 184 13.51 3.89 19.85
CA ALA A 184 12.08 3.62 19.86
C ALA A 184 11.30 4.77 20.50
N ILE A 185 10.27 5.25 19.83
CA ILE A 185 9.31 6.22 20.35
C ILE A 185 8.14 5.47 20.97
N ASP A 186 7.46 4.64 20.18
CA ASP A 186 6.34 3.82 20.63
C ASP A 186 6.01 2.68 19.66
N SER A 187 4.94 1.94 19.99
CA SER A 187 4.34 0.97 19.09
C SER A 187 2.81 1.01 19.19
N ILE A 188 2.14 0.83 18.06
CA ILE A 188 0.68 0.80 17.97
C ILE A 188 0.25 -0.63 17.68
N ALA A 189 -0.54 -1.21 18.59
CA ALA A 189 -1.16 -2.50 18.36
C ALA A 189 -2.24 -2.39 17.29
N LEU A 190 -2.27 -3.33 16.37
CA LEU A 190 -3.27 -3.36 15.32
C LEU A 190 -4.58 -3.98 15.82
N PRO A 191 -5.74 -3.59 15.24
CA PRO A 191 -7.03 -4.16 15.61
C PRO A 191 -7.08 -5.68 15.47
N SER A 192 -6.27 -6.19 14.56
CA SER A 192 -6.09 -7.60 14.35
C SER A 192 -5.01 -8.17 15.27
N ASN A 193 -5.39 -8.64 16.42
CA ASN A 193 -4.51 -9.17 17.47
C ASN A 193 -3.86 -10.54 17.15
N ARG A 194 -3.83 -10.99 15.90
CA ARG A 194 -3.25 -12.29 15.57
C ARG A 194 -1.74 -12.22 15.53
N GLU A 195 -1.08 -12.91 16.43
CA GLU A 195 0.34 -13.20 16.30
C GLU A 195 0.53 -14.30 15.25
N TRP A 196 1.32 -14.01 14.24
CA TRP A 196 1.77 -15.02 13.29
C TRP A 196 3.06 -15.62 13.83
N ASN A 197 2.98 -16.82 14.39
CA ASN A 197 4.14 -17.50 14.94
C ASN A 197 4.77 -18.39 13.85
N TYR A 198 5.97 -18.03 13.42
CA TYR A 198 6.71 -18.79 12.41
C TYR A 198 7.09 -20.20 12.89
N GLU A 199 7.30 -20.38 14.18
CA GLU A 199 7.74 -21.67 14.72
C GLU A 199 6.62 -22.71 14.71
N ASP A 200 5.37 -22.26 14.86
CA ASP A 200 4.20 -23.13 14.82
C ASP A 200 3.70 -23.39 13.38
N MET A 201 4.20 -22.64 12.42
CA MET A 201 3.82 -22.74 11.02
C MET A 201 5.03 -23.16 10.21
N LYS A 202 4.96 -24.28 9.50
CA LYS A 202 5.96 -24.64 8.49
C LYS A 202 5.86 -23.63 7.34
N THR A 203 6.39 -22.44 7.57
CA THR A 203 6.30 -21.32 6.62
C THR A 203 7.39 -21.44 5.56
N SER A 204 7.05 -21.16 4.34
CA SER A 204 8.00 -20.89 3.27
C SER A 204 7.65 -19.57 2.60
N ILE A 205 8.66 -18.77 2.30
CA ILE A 205 8.49 -17.61 1.44
C ILE A 205 8.45 -18.14 0.02
N MET A 206 7.32 -17.96 -0.65
CA MET A 206 7.17 -18.40 -2.03
C MET A 206 7.66 -17.38 -3.03
N ALA A 207 7.48 -16.10 -2.73
CA ALA A 207 7.92 -15.04 -3.60
C ALA A 207 8.03 -13.70 -2.86
N GLU A 208 9.08 -12.97 -3.16
CA GLU A 208 9.29 -11.58 -2.77
C GLU A 208 9.84 -10.83 -3.97
N GLY A 209 9.33 -9.66 -4.27
CA GLY A 209 9.87 -8.88 -5.38
C GLY A 209 9.09 -7.62 -5.70
N PRO A 210 9.56 -6.89 -6.71
CA PRO A 210 8.79 -5.77 -7.26
C PRO A 210 7.49 -6.28 -7.90
N ALA A 211 6.45 -5.53 -7.75
CA ALA A 211 5.07 -5.91 -8.08
C ALA A 211 4.79 -6.33 -9.51
N THR A 212 5.59 -5.84 -10.43
CA THR A 212 5.40 -6.15 -11.85
C THR A 212 5.80 -7.58 -12.23
N SER A 213 6.37 -8.34 -11.29
CA SER A 213 7.01 -9.62 -11.60
C SER A 213 6.14 -10.84 -11.36
N LEU A 214 4.98 -10.72 -10.72
CA LEU A 214 4.09 -11.85 -10.49
C LEU A 214 2.70 -11.59 -11.00
N MET A 215 2.43 -12.20 -12.13
CA MET A 215 1.05 -12.32 -12.60
C MET A 215 0.21 -13.05 -11.55
N GLY A 216 -0.71 -12.33 -10.94
CA GLY A 216 -1.69 -12.90 -10.02
C GLY A 216 -1.50 -12.61 -8.54
N ALA A 217 -0.47 -11.87 -8.16
CA ALA A 217 -0.36 -11.33 -6.80
C ALA A 217 -0.64 -9.84 -6.82
N GLY A 218 -1.82 -9.37 -7.09
CA GLY A 218 -2.15 -7.97 -7.19
C GLY A 218 -1.21 -7.17 -8.13
N MET A 219 -1.76 -6.50 -9.09
CA MET A 219 -0.94 -5.90 -10.13
C MET A 219 -0.45 -4.49 -9.79
N PHE A 220 -0.76 -4.00 -8.59
CA PHE A 220 -0.49 -2.62 -8.19
C PHE A 220 0.43 -2.48 -6.97
N ALA A 221 1.23 -3.46 -6.65
CA ALA A 221 2.16 -3.33 -5.54
C ALA A 221 3.42 -2.56 -5.97
N THR A 222 3.43 -1.28 -5.78
CA THR A 222 4.49 -0.37 -6.25
C THR A 222 5.82 -0.53 -5.53
N ASN A 223 5.79 -1.05 -4.32
CA ASN A 223 6.97 -1.23 -3.50
C ASN A 223 7.38 -2.69 -3.37
N GLY A 224 6.61 -3.57 -3.94
CA GLY A 224 6.81 -4.99 -3.85
C GLY A 224 5.63 -5.70 -3.18
N PHE A 225 5.71 -7.00 -3.15
CA PHE A 225 4.79 -7.85 -2.43
C PHE A 225 5.58 -8.96 -1.78
N LEU A 226 4.96 -9.60 -0.81
CA LEU A 226 5.44 -10.80 -0.16
C LEU A 226 4.34 -11.85 -0.20
N MET A 227 4.62 -13.00 -0.74
CA MET A 227 3.73 -14.16 -0.67
C MET A 227 4.34 -15.21 0.26
N ILE A 228 3.64 -15.51 1.32
CA ILE A 228 4.02 -16.48 2.32
C ILE A 228 3.05 -17.64 2.23
N GLN A 229 3.60 -18.83 2.06
CA GLN A 229 2.87 -20.06 2.22
C GLN A 229 3.17 -20.63 3.60
N TYR A 230 2.15 -21.05 4.34
CA TYR A 230 2.32 -21.91 5.48
C TYR A 230 1.42 -23.15 5.33
N LYS A 231 1.99 -24.25 5.76
CA LYS A 231 1.39 -25.55 5.59
C LYS A 231 1.37 -26.26 6.93
N THR A 232 0.16 -26.58 7.38
CA THR A 232 -0.04 -27.53 8.47
C THR A 232 -0.32 -28.92 7.90
N GLU A 233 -0.45 -29.94 8.74
CA GLU A 233 -0.82 -31.29 8.27
C GLU A 233 -2.23 -31.32 7.66
N GLU A 234 -3.12 -30.43 8.14
CA GLU A 234 -4.52 -30.38 7.75
C GLU A 234 -4.83 -29.28 6.73
N ARG A 235 -3.99 -28.24 6.62
CA ARG A 235 -4.31 -27.03 5.87
C ARG A 235 -3.09 -26.40 5.21
N GLN A 236 -3.30 -25.87 4.02
CA GLN A 236 -2.35 -25.05 3.30
C GLN A 236 -2.93 -23.66 3.09
N ASP A 237 -2.26 -22.65 3.65
CA ASP A 237 -2.70 -21.26 3.60
C ASP A 237 -1.68 -20.37 2.89
N PHE A 238 -2.13 -19.25 2.35
CA PHE A 238 -1.28 -18.24 1.74
C PHE A 238 -1.63 -16.87 2.29
N LEU A 239 -0.59 -16.08 2.56
CA LEU A 239 -0.71 -14.66 2.88
C LEU A 239 0.01 -13.87 1.81
N THR A 240 -0.67 -12.94 1.19
CA THR A 240 -0.04 -11.96 0.30
C THR A 240 -0.08 -10.60 0.98
N VAL A 241 1.07 -9.99 1.13
CA VAL A 241 1.21 -8.64 1.69
C VAL A 241 1.56 -7.70 0.57
N HIS A 242 0.80 -6.64 0.41
CA HIS A 242 1.02 -5.60 -0.58
C HIS A 242 1.55 -4.34 0.10
N TYR A 243 2.47 -3.68 -0.56
CA TYR A 243 3.04 -2.41 -0.12
C TYR A 243 2.53 -1.26 -0.99
N PRO A 244 2.43 -0.06 -0.47
CA PRO A 244 2.65 0.38 0.91
C PRO A 244 1.42 0.13 1.79
N SER A 245 1.64 -0.37 3.00
CA SER A 245 0.59 -0.47 4.03
C SER A 245 0.44 0.81 4.84
N ILE A 246 1.50 1.62 4.90
CA ILE A 246 1.50 2.95 5.52
C ILE A 246 1.90 3.95 4.45
N TYR A 247 1.13 5.02 4.31
CA TYR A 247 1.41 6.06 3.33
C TYR A 247 1.04 7.46 3.86
N PRO A 248 1.78 8.51 3.46
CA PRO A 248 1.44 9.88 3.78
C PRO A 248 0.24 10.36 2.95
N TYR A 249 -0.65 11.11 3.57
CA TYR A 249 -1.73 11.82 2.92
C TYR A 249 -1.85 13.20 3.56
N LYS A 250 -1.52 14.26 2.80
CA LYS A 250 -1.35 15.63 3.34
C LYS A 250 -0.38 15.60 4.54
N ASP A 251 -0.78 16.15 5.67
CA ASP A 251 0.02 16.17 6.90
C ASP A 251 -0.23 14.96 7.82
N GLU A 252 -0.95 13.94 7.35
CA GLU A 252 -1.33 12.78 8.12
C GLU A 252 -0.69 11.51 7.57
N MET A 253 -0.68 10.47 8.39
CA MET A 253 -0.30 9.13 7.97
C MET A 253 -1.54 8.24 7.92
N ARG A 254 -1.64 7.48 6.84
CA ARG A 254 -2.68 6.45 6.65
C ARG A 254 -2.08 5.07 6.84
N PHE A 255 -2.91 4.18 7.33
CA PHE A 255 -2.61 2.76 7.43
C PHE A 255 -3.74 1.94 6.83
N HIS A 256 -3.40 1.02 5.95
CA HIS A 256 -4.30 0.02 5.40
C HIS A 256 -3.62 -1.34 5.44
N GLU A 257 -4.13 -2.22 6.27
CA GLU A 257 -3.66 -3.61 6.31
C GLU A 257 -4.29 -4.37 5.15
N ALA A 258 -3.50 -5.16 4.43
CA ALA A 258 -4.03 -6.06 3.41
C ALA A 258 -5.14 -6.94 4.01
N TYR A 259 -6.23 -7.11 3.28
CA TYR A 259 -7.42 -7.84 3.70
C TYR A 259 -8.27 -7.18 4.81
N ASN A 260 -7.98 -5.93 5.17
CA ASN A 260 -8.81 -5.15 6.06
C ASN A 260 -9.65 -4.17 5.23
N ASP A 261 -10.93 -4.06 5.54
CA ASP A 261 -11.84 -3.17 4.84
C ASP A 261 -11.69 -1.70 5.27
N THR A 262 -10.82 -1.42 6.23
CA THR A 262 -10.71 -0.08 6.83
C THR A 262 -9.35 0.55 6.56
N ILE A 263 -9.38 1.78 6.08
CA ILE A 263 -8.21 2.68 6.06
C ILE A 263 -8.25 3.50 7.34
N TYR A 264 -7.17 3.49 8.08
CA TYR A 264 -7.03 4.22 9.34
C TYR A 264 -6.15 5.47 9.16
N ARG A 265 -6.41 6.48 9.96
CA ARG A 265 -5.46 7.54 10.28
C ARG A 265 -4.64 7.11 11.50
N ILE A 266 -3.34 7.30 11.43
CA ILE A 266 -2.45 7.16 12.59
C ILE A 266 -2.49 8.49 13.35
N ASP A 267 -3.01 8.47 14.56
CA ASP A 267 -3.18 9.63 15.42
C ASP A 267 -2.50 9.38 16.78
N GLY A 268 -1.26 9.87 16.89
CA GLY A 268 -0.43 9.56 18.05
C GLY A 268 -0.23 8.05 18.22
N HIS A 269 -0.81 7.49 19.28
CA HIS A 269 -0.74 6.06 19.62
C HIS A 269 -1.97 5.25 19.15
N THR A 270 -2.87 5.86 18.40
CA THR A 270 -4.16 5.26 18.05
C THR A 270 -4.39 5.20 16.55
N LEU A 271 -5.25 4.29 16.14
CA LEU A 271 -5.76 4.16 14.79
C LEU A 271 -7.21 4.63 14.76
N THR A 272 -7.48 5.69 14.00
CA THR A 272 -8.83 6.24 13.82
C THR A 272 -9.34 5.86 12.43
N PRO A 273 -10.48 5.16 12.30
CA PRO A 273 -11.06 4.84 11.01
C PRO A 273 -11.31 6.10 10.17
N GLN A 274 -10.92 6.08 8.91
CA GLN A 274 -11.13 7.18 7.96
C GLN A 274 -12.07 6.77 6.83
N TRP A 275 -11.79 5.63 6.21
CA TRP A 275 -12.61 5.08 5.12
C TRP A 275 -12.91 3.61 5.42
N ILE A 276 -14.12 3.18 5.12
CA ILE A 276 -14.53 1.79 5.23
C ILE A 276 -15.09 1.34 3.89
N PHE A 277 -14.47 0.34 3.30
CA PHE A 277 -15.01 -0.35 2.13
C PHE A 277 -16.17 -1.24 2.57
N GLN A 278 -17.34 -0.97 2.03
CA GLN A 278 -18.56 -1.72 2.34
C GLN A 278 -18.58 -3.00 1.50
N THR A 279 -18.06 -4.07 2.06
CA THR A 279 -18.03 -5.41 1.44
C THR A 279 -19.25 -6.25 1.80
N GLY A 280 -20.06 -5.83 2.77
CA GLY A 280 -21.31 -6.48 3.18
C GLY A 280 -21.11 -7.97 3.51
N GLU A 281 -21.93 -8.82 2.93
CA GLU A 281 -21.84 -10.28 3.10
C GLU A 281 -20.57 -10.89 2.49
N CYS A 282 -19.89 -10.15 1.60
CA CYS A 282 -18.61 -10.56 1.01
C CYS A 282 -17.39 -10.23 1.90
N HIS A 283 -17.59 -9.68 3.09
CA HIS A 283 -16.50 -9.42 4.04
C HIS A 283 -15.66 -10.66 4.29
N THR A 284 -14.33 -10.51 4.28
CA THR A 284 -13.40 -11.58 4.59
C THR A 284 -12.94 -11.47 6.04
N PRO A 285 -13.54 -12.26 6.96
CA PRO A 285 -13.06 -12.32 8.32
C PRO A 285 -11.60 -12.80 8.35
N ARG A 286 -10.80 -12.24 9.24
CA ARG A 286 -9.37 -12.57 9.32
C ARG A 286 -9.12 -14.06 9.62
N GLU A 287 -9.99 -14.68 10.36
CA GLU A 287 -9.93 -16.11 10.71
C GLU A 287 -10.06 -17.04 9.50
N MET A 288 -10.59 -16.50 8.39
CA MET A 288 -10.82 -17.25 7.15
C MET A 288 -9.72 -17.02 6.11
N TYR A 289 -8.66 -16.30 6.44
CA TYR A 289 -7.54 -16.10 5.52
C TYR A 289 -6.90 -17.45 5.18
N GLY A 290 -6.84 -17.73 3.87
CA GLY A 290 -6.34 -19.00 3.35
C GLY A 290 -7.40 -20.10 3.25
N ASP A 291 -8.63 -19.88 3.65
CA ASP A 291 -9.73 -20.81 3.38
C ASP A 291 -10.22 -20.66 1.94
N VAL A 292 -9.86 -21.64 1.09
CA VAL A 292 -10.13 -21.59 -0.35
C VAL A 292 -11.62 -21.57 -0.65
N GLU A 293 -12.41 -22.37 0.05
CA GLU A 293 -13.85 -22.47 -0.21
C GLU A 293 -14.60 -21.21 0.23
N GLU A 294 -14.23 -20.66 1.39
CA GLU A 294 -14.79 -19.39 1.85
C GLU A 294 -14.34 -18.20 1.00
N SER A 295 -13.09 -18.21 0.52
CA SER A 295 -12.56 -17.11 -0.32
C SER A 295 -13.33 -16.90 -1.62
N LYS A 296 -13.99 -17.95 -2.15
CA LYS A 296 -14.84 -17.86 -3.35
C LYS A 296 -16.06 -16.95 -3.16
N LYS A 297 -16.48 -16.75 -1.92
CA LYS A 297 -17.63 -15.92 -1.57
C LYS A 297 -17.22 -14.54 -1.06
N ARG A 298 -15.92 -14.30 -0.90
CA ARG A 298 -15.38 -13.16 -0.17
C ARG A 298 -14.72 -12.17 -1.10
N MET A 299 -14.65 -10.94 -0.64
CA MET A 299 -13.98 -9.83 -1.31
C MET A 299 -12.90 -9.26 -0.40
N VAL A 300 -11.79 -8.85 -0.99
CA VAL A 300 -10.70 -8.17 -0.29
C VAL A 300 -10.28 -6.94 -1.06
N VAL A 301 -9.84 -5.92 -0.33
CA VAL A 301 -9.12 -4.77 -0.88
C VAL A 301 -7.64 -4.99 -0.59
N THR A 302 -6.83 -5.07 -1.64
CA THR A 302 -5.43 -5.47 -1.53
C THR A 302 -4.46 -4.30 -1.63
N TYR A 303 -4.91 -3.19 -2.19
CA TYR A 303 -4.11 -2.01 -2.40
C TYR A 303 -4.96 -0.75 -2.36
N VAL A 304 -4.40 0.35 -1.86
CA VAL A 304 -5.02 1.67 -1.90
C VAL A 304 -3.99 2.75 -2.20
N ALA A 305 -4.41 3.75 -2.96
CA ALA A 305 -3.70 5.01 -3.18
C ALA A 305 -4.69 6.17 -3.01
N GLU A 306 -4.37 7.09 -2.12
CA GLU A 306 -5.25 8.20 -1.78
C GLU A 306 -4.70 9.52 -2.33
N THR A 307 -5.54 10.25 -3.07
CA THR A 307 -5.30 11.61 -3.51
C THR A 307 -6.35 12.55 -2.92
N GLU A 308 -6.28 13.84 -3.21
CA GLU A 308 -7.28 14.80 -2.76
C GLU A 308 -8.67 14.47 -3.32
N ASP A 309 -8.73 14.12 -4.60
CA ASP A 309 -10.00 13.94 -5.33
C ASP A 309 -10.52 12.51 -5.32
N LEU A 310 -9.65 11.52 -5.12
CA LEU A 310 -10.05 10.12 -5.26
C LEU A 310 -9.29 9.15 -4.33
N LEU A 311 -9.89 7.98 -4.15
CA LEU A 311 -9.22 6.76 -3.71
C LEU A 311 -9.15 5.81 -4.89
N PHE A 312 -7.93 5.48 -5.30
CA PHE A 312 -7.68 4.37 -6.22
C PHE A 312 -7.43 3.12 -5.40
N PHE A 313 -8.02 2.00 -5.77
CA PHE A 313 -7.83 0.75 -5.04
C PHE A 313 -7.81 -0.45 -5.97
N GLU A 314 -7.28 -1.55 -5.49
CA GLU A 314 -7.41 -2.86 -6.08
C GLU A 314 -8.26 -3.72 -5.17
N CYS A 315 -9.23 -4.42 -5.73
CA CYS A 315 -10.05 -5.39 -5.01
C CYS A 315 -10.11 -6.71 -5.77
N ALA A 316 -10.37 -7.78 -5.04
CA ALA A 316 -10.49 -9.10 -5.61
C ALA A 316 -11.65 -9.87 -4.96
N LYS A 317 -12.35 -10.63 -5.78
CA LYS A 317 -13.26 -11.69 -5.34
C LYS A 317 -12.64 -13.04 -5.74
N GLU A 318 -12.95 -14.10 -5.00
CA GLU A 318 -12.32 -15.40 -5.23
C GLU A 318 -10.77 -15.32 -5.24
N TRP A 319 -10.22 -14.50 -4.35
CA TRP A 319 -8.82 -14.10 -4.35
C TRP A 319 -7.83 -15.24 -4.05
N PHE A 320 -8.33 -16.33 -3.50
CA PHE A 320 -7.53 -17.49 -3.20
C PHE A 320 -8.00 -18.71 -4.01
N THR A 321 -7.47 -18.85 -5.22
CA THR A 321 -7.69 -20.03 -6.06
C THR A 321 -6.37 -20.53 -6.61
N GLN A 322 -6.07 -21.81 -6.39
CA GLN A 322 -4.77 -22.38 -6.81
C GLN A 322 -4.64 -22.47 -8.33
N ASN A 323 -5.72 -22.66 -9.07
CA ASN A 323 -5.68 -23.02 -10.49
C ASN A 323 -6.54 -22.15 -11.40
N LYS A 324 -7.08 -21.05 -10.91
CA LYS A 324 -7.90 -20.12 -11.70
C LYS A 324 -7.32 -18.72 -11.66
N ARG A 325 -7.52 -17.98 -12.73
CA ARG A 325 -7.21 -16.56 -12.75
C ARG A 325 -8.08 -15.85 -11.71
N LYS A 326 -7.45 -15.17 -10.78
CA LYS A 326 -8.12 -14.40 -9.73
C LYS A 326 -8.90 -13.25 -10.33
N ASP A 327 -10.04 -12.89 -9.76
CA ASP A 327 -10.85 -11.76 -10.22
C ASP A 327 -10.38 -10.47 -9.56
N PHE A 328 -9.18 -10.01 -9.97
CA PHE A 328 -8.64 -8.71 -9.56
C PHE A 328 -9.16 -7.59 -10.46
N ARG A 329 -9.61 -6.51 -9.85
CA ARG A 329 -10.14 -5.34 -10.54
C ARG A 329 -9.64 -4.06 -9.92
N PHE A 330 -9.46 -3.05 -10.75
CA PHE A 330 -9.23 -1.69 -10.27
C PHE A 330 -10.54 -1.01 -9.92
N GLY A 331 -10.50 -0.22 -8.86
CA GLY A 331 -11.58 0.64 -8.43
C GLY A 331 -11.11 2.08 -8.22
N ILE A 332 -12.02 3.00 -8.44
CA ILE A 332 -11.85 4.43 -8.22
C ILE A 332 -13.06 4.92 -7.44
N TYR A 333 -12.83 5.48 -6.27
CA TYR A 333 -13.84 6.22 -5.53
C TYR A 333 -13.60 7.72 -5.70
N GLN A 334 -14.53 8.39 -6.35
CA GLN A 334 -14.50 9.83 -6.56
C GLN A 334 -15.09 10.51 -5.31
N LYS A 335 -14.23 11.13 -4.51
CA LYS A 335 -14.58 11.62 -3.17
C LYS A 335 -15.65 12.72 -3.18
N LYS A 336 -15.59 13.61 -4.18
CA LYS A 336 -16.51 14.73 -4.29
C LYS A 336 -17.91 14.29 -4.72
N GLU A 337 -17.97 13.36 -5.65
CA GLU A 337 -19.20 12.83 -6.23
C GLU A 337 -19.81 11.71 -5.39
N GLY A 338 -19.00 11.06 -4.52
CA GLY A 338 -19.42 9.88 -3.76
C GLY A 338 -19.68 8.66 -4.64
N ILE A 339 -19.01 8.58 -5.80
CA ILE A 339 -19.25 7.53 -6.80
C ILE A 339 -18.09 6.53 -6.79
N THR A 340 -18.43 5.24 -6.76
CA THR A 340 -17.47 4.14 -6.94
C THR A 340 -17.56 3.60 -8.36
N LEU A 341 -16.43 3.54 -9.04
CA LEU A 341 -16.26 2.92 -10.35
C LEU A 341 -15.35 1.69 -10.20
N ILE A 342 -15.74 0.55 -10.76
CA ILE A 342 -14.90 -0.66 -10.76
C ILE A 342 -14.82 -1.19 -12.19
N GLY A 343 -13.59 -1.45 -12.65
CA GLY A 343 -13.30 -2.01 -13.96
C GLY A 343 -13.60 -3.51 -14.06
N ARG A 344 -13.47 -4.06 -15.26
CA ARG A 344 -13.53 -5.51 -15.45
C ARG A 344 -12.24 -6.17 -14.98
N THR A 345 -12.27 -7.47 -14.84
CA THR A 345 -11.13 -8.29 -14.42
C THR A 345 -9.91 -8.06 -15.30
N TYR A 346 -8.81 -7.60 -14.69
CA TYR A 346 -7.52 -7.32 -15.36
C TYR A 346 -7.62 -6.35 -16.55
N GLU A 347 -8.67 -5.55 -16.61
CA GLU A 347 -8.83 -4.54 -17.66
C GLU A 347 -7.88 -3.37 -17.44
N ARG A 348 -7.23 -2.94 -18.51
CA ARG A 348 -6.48 -1.68 -18.53
C ARG A 348 -7.44 -0.51 -18.70
N MET A 349 -7.03 0.65 -18.24
CA MET A 349 -7.81 1.87 -18.45
C MET A 349 -7.66 2.36 -19.88
N THR A 350 -8.78 2.67 -20.51
CA THR A 350 -8.77 3.29 -21.83
C THR A 350 -8.12 4.67 -21.76
N ASP A 351 -7.12 4.90 -22.58
CA ASP A 351 -6.52 6.24 -22.73
C ASP A 351 -7.43 7.11 -23.60
N ASP A 352 -8.35 7.78 -22.95
CA ASP A 352 -9.29 8.74 -23.57
C ASP A 352 -8.70 10.16 -23.68
N LEU A 353 -7.48 10.38 -23.16
CA LEU A 353 -6.81 11.67 -23.24
C LEU A 353 -5.92 11.79 -24.47
N THR A 354 -5.17 10.75 -24.80
CA THR A 354 -4.26 10.76 -25.96
C THR A 354 -4.60 9.72 -27.03
N GLN A 355 -5.57 8.84 -26.75
CA GLN A 355 -6.00 7.74 -27.63
C GLN A 355 -4.84 6.81 -28.02
N PHE A 356 -3.90 6.63 -27.11
CA PHE A 356 -2.76 5.75 -27.27
C PHE A 356 -2.99 4.43 -26.54
N ILE A 357 -1.93 3.78 -26.10
CA ILE A 357 -1.98 2.45 -25.45
C ILE A 357 -2.78 2.52 -24.13
N PRO A 358 -3.69 1.58 -23.87
CA PRO A 358 -4.42 1.52 -22.63
C PRO A 358 -3.48 1.54 -21.40
N PHE A 359 -3.78 2.41 -20.45
CA PHE A 359 -2.96 2.68 -19.30
C PHE A 359 -3.13 1.62 -18.21
N TYR A 360 -2.02 1.26 -17.61
CA TYR A 360 -1.97 0.36 -16.49
C TYR A 360 -1.13 0.97 -15.37
N PRO A 361 -1.75 1.51 -14.31
CA PRO A 361 -1.01 2.12 -13.23
C PRO A 361 -0.25 1.03 -12.44
N THR A 362 1.04 1.24 -12.23
CA THR A 362 1.90 0.35 -11.42
C THR A 362 2.50 1.05 -10.21
N THR A 363 2.38 2.38 -10.15
CA THR A 363 2.86 3.18 -9.03
C THR A 363 2.12 4.49 -8.93
N HIS A 364 2.21 5.12 -7.77
CA HIS A 364 1.74 6.49 -7.56
C HIS A 364 2.75 7.27 -6.71
N SER A 365 2.70 8.59 -6.81
CA SER A 365 3.47 9.50 -5.94
C SER A 365 2.62 10.03 -4.80
N VAL A 366 3.27 10.54 -3.77
CA VAL A 366 2.61 11.25 -2.66
C VAL A 366 1.86 12.52 -3.13
N LYS A 367 2.15 12.99 -4.35
CA LYS A 367 1.47 14.13 -4.99
C LYS A 367 0.25 13.72 -5.82
N GLY A 368 -0.10 12.43 -5.81
CA GLY A 368 -1.26 11.92 -6.55
C GLY A 368 -1.02 11.67 -8.04
N GLU A 369 0.23 11.59 -8.49
CA GLU A 369 0.54 11.19 -9.86
C GLU A 369 0.52 9.66 -9.94
N PHE A 370 -0.13 9.13 -10.96
CA PHE A 370 -0.08 7.70 -11.29
C PHE A 370 0.86 7.45 -12.45
N ALA A 371 1.63 6.38 -12.40
CA ALA A 371 2.49 5.98 -13.51
C ALA A 371 2.39 4.49 -13.81
N GLY A 372 2.54 4.17 -15.07
CA GLY A 372 2.71 2.82 -15.60
C GLY A 372 3.97 2.76 -16.47
N THR A 373 4.31 1.57 -16.91
CA THR A 373 5.44 1.35 -17.81
C THR A 373 5.00 0.71 -19.10
N LEU A 374 5.67 1.10 -20.18
CA LEU A 374 5.51 0.51 -21.50
C LEU A 374 6.87 0.02 -22.00
N SER A 375 6.93 -1.21 -22.48
CA SER A 375 8.11 -1.68 -23.20
C SER A 375 8.05 -1.29 -24.68
N ILE A 376 9.20 -1.28 -25.33
CA ILE A 376 9.28 -1.00 -26.76
C ILE A 376 8.45 -2.02 -27.56
N GLU A 377 8.46 -3.28 -27.15
CA GLU A 377 7.68 -4.35 -27.79
C GLU A 377 6.16 -4.10 -27.67
N GLN A 378 5.71 -3.57 -26.52
CA GLN A 378 4.30 -3.20 -26.34
C GLN A 378 3.90 -2.06 -27.26
N ILE A 379 4.77 -1.06 -27.41
CA ILE A 379 4.54 0.07 -28.32
C ILE A 379 4.51 -0.40 -29.77
N GLN A 380 5.48 -1.21 -30.20
CA GLN A 380 5.55 -1.76 -31.55
C GLN A 380 4.30 -2.56 -31.89
N LYS A 381 3.92 -3.48 -31.00
CA LYS A 381 2.70 -4.29 -31.17
C LYS A 381 1.42 -3.47 -31.26
N TRP A 382 1.36 -2.32 -30.64
CA TRP A 382 0.22 -1.42 -30.72
C TRP A 382 0.16 -0.65 -32.04
N MET A 383 1.32 -0.41 -32.65
CA MET A 383 1.42 0.32 -33.93
C MET A 383 1.18 -0.57 -35.15
N GLU A 384 1.23 -1.89 -35.02
CA GLU A 384 0.88 -2.89 -36.05
C GLU A 384 -0.66 -3.06 -36.16
#